data_3118880ef45753cbe165eb8dbf892fae
#
_entry.id   3118880ef45753cbe165eb8dbf892fae
#
_cell.length_a   1.000
_cell.length_b   1.000
_cell.length_c   1.000
_cell.angle_alpha   90.00
_cell.angle_beta   90.00
_cell.angle_gamma   90.00
#
_symmetry.space_group_name_H-M   'P 1'
#
loop_
_entity.id
_entity.type
_entity.pdbx_description
1 polymer ?
#
loop_
_entity_poly.entity_id
_entity_poly.type
_entity_poly.pdbx_seq_one_letter_code
_entity_poly.pdbx_strand_id
1 'polypeptide(L)' 'MKVEELKMRLRALLHQRDMLSYERDSMELDDLLQEIEEDIKELHRELRKTA' A
#
# COMPACT_ATOMS: atom_id res chain seq x y z
N MET A 1 -18.16 -6.21 4.20
CA MET A 1 -17.91 -6.68 2.85
C MET A 1 -16.45 -6.58 2.50
N LYS A 2 -15.93 -7.55 1.80
CA LYS A 2 -14.50 -7.62 1.50
C LYS A 2 -13.98 -6.45 0.67
N VAL A 3 -14.79 -5.95 -0.26
CA VAL A 3 -14.36 -4.86 -1.13
C VAL A 3 -14.11 -3.59 -0.35
N GLU A 4 -14.98 -3.27 0.59
CA GLU A 4 -14.81 -2.07 1.41
C GLU A 4 -13.59 -2.17 2.33
N GLU A 5 -13.36 -3.34 2.89
CA GLU A 5 -12.18 -3.58 3.72
C GLU A 5 -10.90 -3.43 2.91
N LEU A 6 -10.90 -3.98 1.71
CA LEU A 6 -9.75 -3.86 0.82
C LEU A 6 -9.48 -2.41 0.44
N LYS A 7 -10.53 -1.65 0.17
CA LYS A 7 -10.39 -0.24 -0.15
C LYS A 7 -9.84 0.56 1.01
N MET A 8 -10.30 0.28 2.22
CA MET A 8 -9.78 0.94 3.41
C MET A 8 -8.32 0.61 3.64
N ARG A 9 -7.95 -0.65 3.45
CA ARG A 9 -6.57 -1.08 3.58
C ARG A 9 -5.68 -0.40 2.54
N LEU A 10 -6.17 -0.33 1.32
CA LEU A 10 -5.44 0.33 0.25
C LEU A 10 -5.21 1.80 0.57
N ARG A 11 -6.24 2.46 1.07
CA ARG A 11 -6.14 3.87 1.44
C ARG A 11 -5.12 4.09 2.56
N ALA A 12 -5.10 3.20 3.54
CA ALA A 12 -4.13 3.28 4.63
C ALA A 12 -2.71 3.09 4.13
N LEU A 13 -2.51 2.13 3.21
CA LEU A 13 -1.20 1.88 2.63
C LEU A 13 -0.71 3.04 1.78
N LEU A 14 -1.61 3.65 1.01
CA LEU A 14 -1.27 4.82 0.21
C LEU A 14 -0.86 6.00 1.09
N HIS A 15 -1.55 6.16 2.21
CA HIS A 15 -1.23 7.21 3.16
C HIS A 15 0.13 6.97 3.81
N GLN A 16 0.41 5.74 4.20
CA GLN A 16 1.71 5.38 4.75
C GLN A 16 2.83 5.61 3.74
N ARG A 17 2.60 5.24 2.50
CA ARG A 17 3.58 5.48 1.45
C ARG A 17 3.89 6.95 1.29
N ASP A 18 2.85 7.79 1.32
CA ASP A 18 3.02 9.24 1.22
C ASP A 18 3.84 9.79 2.37
N MET A 19 3.54 9.38 3.59
CA MET A 19 4.26 9.85 4.75
C MET A 19 5.72 9.43 4.73
N LEU A 20 5.98 8.19 4.33
CA LEU A 20 7.35 7.67 4.27
C LEU A 20 8.16 8.30 3.16
N SER A 21 7.51 8.73 2.09
CA SER A 21 8.22 9.34 0.97
C SER A 21 8.81 10.70 1.30
N TYR A 22 8.37 11.32 2.38
CA TYR A 22 8.96 12.58 2.84
C TYR A 22 10.30 12.40 3.55
N GLU A 23 10.59 11.19 4.03
CA GLU A 23 11.83 10.90 4.71
C GLU A 23 12.67 9.93 3.87
N ARG A 24 13.41 10.47 2.93
CA ARG A 24 14.14 9.66 1.95
C ARG A 24 15.56 9.26 2.34
N ASP A 25 15.98 9.53 3.55
CA ASP A 25 17.39 9.43 3.90
C ASP A 25 17.85 8.09 4.45
N SER A 26 17.06 7.03 4.31
CA SER A 26 17.43 5.76 4.91
C SER A 26 17.12 4.60 3.97
N MET A 27 18.08 3.66 3.88
CA MET A 27 17.90 2.43 3.10
C MET A 27 16.76 1.58 3.64
N GLU A 28 16.54 1.64 4.94
CA GLU A 28 15.45 0.91 5.59
C GLU A 28 14.08 1.40 5.10
N LEU A 29 13.97 2.69 4.83
CA LEU A 29 12.74 3.26 4.30
C LEU A 29 12.45 2.78 2.89
N ASP A 30 13.49 2.60 2.08
CA ASP A 30 13.32 2.09 0.73
C ASP A 30 12.74 0.66 0.74
N ASP A 31 13.23 -0.17 1.64
CA ASP A 31 12.71 -1.53 1.77
C ASP A 31 11.25 -1.54 2.23
N LEU A 32 10.93 -0.68 3.19
CA LEU A 32 9.56 -0.54 3.67
C LEU A 32 8.63 -0.05 2.58
N LEU A 33 9.08 0.93 1.80
CA LEU A 33 8.30 1.45 0.69
C LEU A 33 8.05 0.37 -0.36
N GLN A 34 9.04 -0.46 -0.61
CA GLN A 34 8.92 -1.55 -1.56
C GLN A 34 7.88 -2.57 -1.09
N GLU A 35 7.89 -2.92 0.19
CA GLU A 35 6.89 -3.82 0.75
C GLU A 35 5.48 -3.24 0.64
N ILE A 36 5.35 -1.96 0.95
CA ILE A 36 4.05 -1.29 0.86
C ILE A 36 3.55 -1.27 -0.57
N GLU A 37 4.42 -1.02 -1.53
CA GLU A 37 4.05 -1.03 -2.94
C GLU A 37 3.60 -2.42 -3.41
N GLU A 38 4.27 -3.46 -2.93
CA GLU A 38 3.87 -4.82 -3.25
C GLU A 38 2.50 -5.15 -2.67
N ASP A 39 2.25 -4.72 -1.45
CA ASP A 39 0.94 -4.90 -0.83
C ASP A 39 -0.15 -4.17 -1.60
N ILE A 40 0.15 -2.96 -2.06
CA ILE A 40 -0.80 -2.19 -2.87
C ILE A 40 -1.12 -2.93 -4.17
N LYS A 41 -0.12 -3.50 -4.81
CA LYS A 41 -0.33 -4.28 -6.03
C LYS A 41 -1.23 -5.49 -5.79
N GLU A 42 -1.00 -6.18 -4.67
CA GLU A 42 -1.82 -7.34 -4.32
C GLU A 42 -3.27 -6.92 -4.07
N LEU A 43 -3.46 -5.81 -3.37
CA LEU A 43 -4.81 -5.31 -3.10
C LEU A 43 -5.53 -4.93 -4.39
N HIS A 44 -4.84 -4.31 -5.33
CA HIS A 44 -5.42 -4.00 -6.64
C HIS A 44 -5.84 -5.26 -7.36
N ARG A 45 -5.01 -6.28 -7.29
CA ARG A 45 -5.31 -7.56 -7.92
C ARG A 45 -6.54 -8.20 -7.30
N GLU A 46 -6.64 -8.15 -5.99
CA GLU A 46 -7.80 -8.70 -5.28
C GLU A 46 -9.08 -7.93 -5.62
N LEU A 47 -8.99 -6.62 -5.70
CA LEU A 47 -10.13 -5.80 -6.08
C LEU A 47 -10.61 -6.10 -7.49
N ARG A 48 -9.70 -6.43 -8.40
CA ARG A 48 -10.06 -6.84 -9.76
C ARG A 48 -10.82 -8.14 -9.76
N LYS A 49 -10.43 -9.07 -8.90
CA LYS A 49 -11.08 -10.37 -8.83
C LYS A 49 -12.49 -10.29 -8.28
N THR A 50 -12.74 -9.34 -7.39
CA THR A 50 -14.04 -9.19 -6.76
C THR A 50 -14.98 -8.26 -7.52
N ALA A 51 -14.49 -7.58 -8.49
CA ALA A 51 -15.31 -6.68 -9.32
C ALA A 51 -16.02 -7.47 -10.46
#